data_a6e2000a4b5a4e2f755f24d98388e518
#
_entry.id   a6e2000a4b5a4e2f755f24d98388e518
#
_cell.length_a   1.000
_cell.length_b   1.000
_cell.length_c   1.000
_cell.angle_alpha   90.00
_cell.angle_beta   90.00
_cell.angle_gamma   90.00
#
_symmetry.space_group_name_H-M   'P 1'
#
loop_
_entity.id
_entity.type
_entity.pdbx_description
1 polymer ?
#
loop_
_entity_poly.entity_id
_entity_poly.type
_entity_poly.pdbx_seq_one_letter_code
_entity_poly.pdbx_strand_id
1 'polypeptide(L)'
;MAQDIRIDNDQGHFKLRVAGILQQDGKVLANIINKNDFYCLAGGHVELGETFDHAVKREMEEELGFEVKIERPVFIVENFYTKNNEKWHEICCYYLISSTFAPKEDWELVELDKGVEKRQQFKWLTQKDIANVDFKPALVKNLLLELDKPFRVITHKDN
;
A
#
# COMPACT_ATOMS: atom_id res chain seq x y z
N MET A 1 10.26 20.24 -8.65
CA MET A 1 9.99 19.13 -7.72
C MET A 1 8.55 18.69 -7.84
N ALA A 2 8.34 17.41 -7.90
CA ALA A 2 7.01 16.84 -7.93
C ALA A 2 6.29 17.06 -6.60
N GLN A 3 5.00 17.25 -6.66
CA GLN A 3 4.17 17.55 -5.51
C GLN A 3 3.12 16.47 -5.32
N ASP A 4 3.04 15.92 -4.11
CA ASP A 4 2.02 14.97 -3.74
C ASP A 4 0.62 15.61 -3.82
N ILE A 5 -0.36 14.84 -4.30
CA ILE A 5 -1.76 15.26 -4.30
C ILE A 5 -2.31 15.04 -2.89
N ARG A 6 -2.25 16.09 -2.09
CA ARG A 6 -2.77 16.09 -0.73
C ARG A 6 -3.29 17.47 -0.34
N ILE A 7 -4.20 17.49 0.62
CA ILE A 7 -4.74 18.71 1.19
C ILE A 7 -4.59 18.61 2.72
N ASP A 8 -4.04 19.66 3.30
CA ASP A 8 -3.90 19.77 4.76
C ASP A 8 -4.43 21.16 5.17
N ASN A 9 -5.49 21.18 5.95
CA ASN A 9 -6.10 22.44 6.43
C ASN A 9 -6.83 22.23 7.75
N ASP A 10 -7.53 23.25 8.24
CA ASP A 10 -8.26 23.23 9.51
C ASP A 10 -9.50 22.31 9.51
N GLN A 11 -9.96 21.85 8.35
CA GLN A 11 -11.06 20.91 8.24
C GLN A 11 -10.61 19.46 8.27
N GLY A 12 -9.32 19.21 8.02
CA GLY A 12 -8.74 17.88 8.01
C GLY A 12 -7.71 17.68 6.92
N HIS A 13 -7.50 16.42 6.59
CA HIS A 13 -6.47 15.99 5.64
C HIS A 13 -7.07 15.12 4.56
N PHE A 14 -6.59 15.33 3.33
CA PHE A 14 -6.87 14.46 2.19
C PHE A 14 -5.57 13.98 1.60
N LYS A 15 -5.52 12.72 1.17
CA LYS A 15 -4.39 12.19 0.40
C LYS A 15 -4.87 11.21 -0.66
N LEU A 16 -4.24 11.32 -1.84
CA LEU A 16 -4.44 10.40 -2.94
C LEU A 16 -3.24 9.47 -3.02
N ARG A 17 -3.49 8.16 -2.91
CA ARG A 17 -2.44 7.15 -2.85
C ARG A 17 -2.66 6.01 -3.82
N VAL A 18 -1.61 5.29 -4.08
CA VAL A 18 -1.61 4.00 -4.77
C VAL A 18 -0.87 2.97 -3.92
N ALA A 19 -1.20 1.71 -4.11
CA ALA A 19 -0.50 0.60 -3.47
C ALA A 19 -0.40 -0.57 -4.44
N GLY A 20 0.64 -1.39 -4.28
CA GLY A 20 0.87 -2.56 -5.11
C GLY A 20 0.66 -3.85 -4.33
N ILE A 21 -0.05 -4.78 -4.95
CA ILE A 21 -0.25 -6.14 -4.44
C ILE A 21 0.62 -7.05 -5.31
N LEU A 22 1.78 -7.43 -4.80
CA LEU A 22 2.67 -8.35 -5.48
C LEU A 22 2.31 -9.77 -5.08
N GLN A 23 1.87 -10.56 -6.05
CA GLN A 23 1.47 -11.95 -5.84
C GLN A 23 2.42 -12.88 -6.56
N GLN A 24 2.89 -13.92 -5.86
CA GLN A 24 3.81 -14.91 -6.41
C GLN A 24 3.64 -16.23 -5.67
N ASP A 25 3.49 -17.33 -6.42
CA ASP A 25 3.37 -18.69 -5.87
C ASP A 25 2.26 -18.81 -4.79
N GLY A 26 1.12 -18.14 -5.04
CA GLY A 26 -0.01 -18.15 -4.12
C GLY A 26 0.17 -17.32 -2.86
N LYS A 27 1.23 -16.53 -2.78
CA LYS A 27 1.53 -15.65 -1.64
C LYS A 27 1.46 -14.20 -2.05
N VAL A 28 1.17 -13.33 -1.09
CA VAL A 28 1.14 -11.87 -1.24
C VAL A 28 2.28 -11.26 -0.43
N LEU A 29 2.98 -10.32 -1.03
CA LEU A 29 4.02 -9.57 -0.33
C LEU A 29 3.37 -8.51 0.56
N ALA A 30 3.76 -8.49 1.83
CA ALA A 30 3.35 -7.47 2.78
C ALA A 30 4.58 -6.99 3.56
N ASN A 31 4.48 -5.83 4.19
CA ASN A 31 5.59 -5.28 4.93
C ASN A 31 5.20 -4.79 6.33
N ILE A 32 6.17 -4.88 7.22
CA ILE A 32 6.12 -4.29 8.57
C ILE A 32 7.12 -3.15 8.60
N ILE A 33 6.67 -1.96 8.99
CA ILE A 33 7.51 -0.76 9.09
C ILE A 33 7.86 -0.53 10.56
N ASN A 34 9.17 -0.36 10.84
CA ASN A 34 9.69 0.01 12.16
C ASN A 34 9.19 -0.91 13.30
N LYS A 35 9.09 -2.22 13.04
CA LYS A 35 8.63 -3.22 14.01
C LYS A 35 7.22 -2.98 14.54
N ASN A 36 6.35 -2.37 13.76
CA ASN A 36 4.93 -2.29 14.09
C ASN A 36 4.35 -3.70 14.23
N ASP A 37 3.21 -3.80 14.90
CA ASP A 37 2.49 -5.06 15.11
C ASP A 37 1.44 -5.37 14.03
N PHE A 38 1.45 -4.62 12.94
CA PHE A 38 0.55 -4.80 11.80
C PHE A 38 1.30 -4.78 10.48
N TYR A 39 0.71 -5.42 9.48
CA TYR A 39 1.20 -5.41 8.11
C TYR A 39 0.54 -4.30 7.30
N CYS A 40 1.24 -3.83 6.29
CA CYS A 40 0.69 -2.95 5.26
C CYS A 40 1.22 -3.38 3.89
N LEU A 41 0.69 -2.76 2.85
CA LEU A 41 1.18 -2.94 1.49
C LEU A 41 2.05 -1.74 1.11
N ALA A 42 3.08 -1.98 0.31
CA ALA A 42 3.93 -0.92 -0.21
C ALA A 42 3.10 0.02 -1.09
N GLY A 43 3.35 1.29 -0.99
CA GLY A 43 2.64 2.32 -1.75
C GLY A 43 3.06 3.72 -1.35
N GLY A 44 2.42 4.70 -1.93
CA GLY A 44 2.71 6.09 -1.65
C GLY A 44 1.76 7.04 -2.32
N HIS A 45 2.08 8.32 -2.26
CA HIS A 45 1.25 9.38 -2.83
C HIS A 45 1.35 9.42 -4.35
N VAL A 46 0.23 9.75 -4.99
CA VAL A 46 0.22 10.14 -6.40
C VAL A 46 0.69 11.59 -6.48
N GLU A 47 1.57 11.87 -7.41
CA GLU A 47 2.07 13.22 -7.65
C GLU A 47 1.20 13.97 -8.67
N LEU A 48 1.18 15.28 -8.59
CA LEU A 48 0.41 16.12 -9.52
C LEU A 48 0.87 15.87 -10.95
N GLY A 49 -0.09 15.57 -11.84
CA GLY A 49 0.19 15.28 -13.24
C GLY A 49 0.59 13.83 -13.52
N GLU A 50 0.64 12.99 -12.51
CA GLU A 50 1.02 11.58 -12.63
C GLU A 50 -0.22 10.68 -12.78
N THR A 51 -0.17 9.69 -13.67
CA THR A 51 -1.22 8.67 -13.75
C THR A 51 -1.07 7.67 -12.59
N PHE A 52 -2.13 6.95 -12.27
CA PHE A 52 -2.07 5.88 -11.27
C PHE A 52 -1.04 4.80 -11.66
N ASP A 53 -1.03 4.38 -12.91
CA ASP A 53 -0.08 3.36 -13.40
C ASP A 53 1.36 3.79 -13.17
N HIS A 54 1.68 5.03 -13.52
CA HIS A 54 3.02 5.59 -13.30
C HIS A 54 3.35 5.67 -11.81
N ALA A 55 2.40 6.15 -10.99
CA ALA A 55 2.59 6.27 -9.55
C ALA A 55 2.87 4.91 -8.90
N VAL A 56 2.10 3.88 -9.23
CA VAL A 56 2.32 2.53 -8.70
C VAL A 56 3.70 2.02 -9.07
N LYS A 57 4.07 2.12 -10.34
CA LYS A 57 5.38 1.66 -10.80
C LYS A 57 6.51 2.39 -10.08
N ARG A 58 6.45 3.69 -10.00
CA ARG A 58 7.45 4.51 -9.32
C ARG A 58 7.56 4.17 -7.83
N GLU A 59 6.43 4.15 -7.13
CA GLU A 59 6.42 3.85 -5.69
C GLU A 59 6.93 2.44 -5.39
N MET A 60 6.55 1.46 -6.21
CA MET A 60 7.02 0.08 -6.02
C MET A 60 8.53 -0.03 -6.25
N GLU A 61 9.06 0.60 -7.27
CA GLU A 61 10.49 0.60 -7.54
C GLU A 61 11.28 1.31 -6.44
N GLU A 62 10.75 2.42 -5.91
CA GLU A 62 11.36 3.13 -4.79
C GLU A 62 11.33 2.31 -3.48
N GLU A 63 10.18 1.71 -3.16
CA GLU A 63 9.98 0.98 -1.91
C GLU A 63 10.60 -0.42 -1.91
N LEU A 64 10.48 -1.14 -3.02
CA LEU A 64 10.94 -2.53 -3.13
C LEU A 64 12.38 -2.64 -3.65
N GLY A 65 12.83 -1.65 -4.42
CA GLY A 65 14.18 -1.64 -4.99
C GLY A 65 14.35 -2.44 -6.28
N PHE A 66 13.26 -2.90 -6.89
CA PHE A 66 13.31 -3.63 -8.16
C PHE A 66 12.12 -3.25 -9.05
N GLU A 67 12.28 -3.53 -10.35
CA GLU A 67 11.27 -3.22 -11.36
C GLU A 67 10.06 -4.14 -11.25
N VAL A 68 8.86 -3.56 -11.41
CA VAL A 68 7.60 -4.28 -11.41
C VAL A 68 6.82 -4.07 -12.70
N LYS A 69 5.95 -5.02 -13.00
CA LYS A 69 5.00 -4.95 -14.11
C LYS A 69 3.60 -4.71 -13.55
N ILE A 70 2.87 -3.76 -14.12
CA ILE A 70 1.48 -3.49 -13.78
C ILE A 70 0.60 -4.51 -14.47
N GLU A 71 -0.18 -5.29 -13.70
CA GLU A 71 -1.14 -6.24 -14.25
C GLU A 71 -2.51 -5.59 -14.44
N ARG A 72 -3.12 -5.11 -13.36
CA ARG A 72 -4.43 -4.46 -13.41
C ARG A 72 -4.77 -3.75 -12.10
N PRO A 73 -5.67 -2.74 -12.13
CA PRO A 73 -6.26 -2.23 -10.89
C PRO A 73 -7.22 -3.28 -10.33
N VAL A 74 -7.27 -3.40 -9.01
CA VAL A 74 -8.12 -4.40 -8.33
C VAL A 74 -9.26 -3.76 -7.58
N PHE A 75 -9.00 -2.69 -6.84
CA PHE A 75 -10.02 -1.93 -6.14
C PHE A 75 -9.50 -0.55 -5.75
N ILE A 76 -10.46 0.37 -5.54
CA ILE A 76 -10.20 1.67 -4.91
C ILE A 76 -10.86 1.65 -3.54
N VAL A 77 -10.15 2.10 -2.53
CA VAL A 77 -10.70 2.29 -1.18
C VAL A 77 -10.79 3.77 -0.88
N GLU A 78 -12.00 4.25 -0.61
CA GLU A 78 -12.22 5.53 0.03
C GLU A 78 -12.25 5.29 1.54
N ASN A 79 -11.30 5.84 2.26
CA ASN A 79 -11.16 5.61 3.69
C ASN A 79 -11.31 6.92 4.47
N PHE A 80 -12.22 6.92 5.44
CA PHE A 80 -12.48 8.07 6.32
C PHE A 80 -12.20 7.64 7.74
N TYR A 81 -11.25 8.29 8.39
CA TYR A 81 -10.85 7.94 9.75
C TYR A 81 -10.43 9.18 10.54
N THR A 82 -10.33 9.02 11.85
CA THR A 82 -9.85 10.05 12.76
C THR A 82 -8.54 9.57 13.37
N LYS A 83 -7.54 10.44 13.37
CA LYS A 83 -6.24 10.19 13.99
C LYS A 83 -5.78 11.46 14.68
N ASN A 84 -5.42 11.37 15.98
CA ASN A 84 -5.00 12.52 16.77
C ASN A 84 -6.04 13.67 16.78
N ASN A 85 -7.33 13.32 16.84
CA ASN A 85 -8.47 14.25 16.77
C ASN A 85 -8.60 15.00 15.45
N GLU A 86 -7.88 14.60 14.42
CA GLU A 86 -7.96 15.18 13.07
C GLU A 86 -8.66 14.21 12.12
N LYS A 87 -9.47 14.78 11.23
CA LYS A 87 -10.19 14.00 10.21
C LYS A 87 -9.30 13.71 9.02
N TRP A 88 -9.30 12.47 8.59
CA TRP A 88 -8.56 12.00 7.42
C TRP A 88 -9.48 11.41 6.38
N HIS A 89 -9.24 11.79 5.13
CA HIS A 89 -9.91 11.25 3.96
C HIS A 89 -8.82 10.76 3.01
N GLU A 90 -8.82 9.47 2.71
CA GLU A 90 -7.82 8.86 1.83
C GLU A 90 -8.51 8.13 0.69
N ILE A 91 -8.02 8.33 -0.52
CA ILE A 91 -8.37 7.50 -1.68
C ILE A 91 -7.10 6.75 -2.08
N CYS A 92 -7.18 5.42 -2.08
CA CYS A 92 -6.06 4.57 -2.49
C CYS A 92 -6.51 3.60 -3.58
N CYS A 93 -5.82 3.62 -4.70
CA CYS A 93 -6.02 2.66 -5.78
C CYS A 93 -5.01 1.52 -5.62
N TYR A 94 -5.50 0.29 -5.52
CA TYR A 94 -4.69 -0.92 -5.35
C TYR A 94 -4.55 -1.64 -6.68
N TYR A 95 -3.31 -1.97 -7.04
CA TYR A 95 -2.97 -2.64 -8.29
C TYR A 95 -2.38 -4.02 -8.03
N LEU A 96 -2.79 -4.99 -8.82
CA LEU A 96 -2.08 -6.25 -8.90
C LEU A 96 -0.84 -6.02 -9.78
N ILE A 97 0.30 -6.41 -9.26
CA ILE A 97 1.60 -6.28 -9.92
C ILE A 97 2.34 -7.60 -9.91
N SER A 98 3.32 -7.72 -10.79
CA SER A 98 4.22 -8.88 -10.84
C SER A 98 5.66 -8.41 -11.02
N SER A 99 6.62 -9.28 -10.71
CA SER A 99 8.03 -9.00 -10.94
C SER A 99 8.83 -10.30 -11.05
N THR A 100 9.72 -10.37 -12.03
CA THR A 100 10.70 -11.45 -12.13
C THR A 100 11.92 -11.21 -11.23
N PHE A 101 12.05 -10.03 -10.65
CA PHE A 101 13.17 -9.62 -9.81
C PHE A 101 12.89 -9.75 -8.32
N ALA A 102 11.66 -10.08 -7.92
CA ALA A 102 11.30 -10.18 -6.52
C ALA A 102 12.10 -11.31 -5.85
N PRO A 103 12.71 -11.07 -4.69
CA PRO A 103 13.33 -12.14 -3.91
C PRO A 103 12.29 -13.21 -3.56
N LYS A 104 12.71 -14.48 -3.57
CA LYS A 104 11.82 -15.60 -3.20
C LYS A 104 11.65 -15.74 -1.69
N GLU A 105 12.63 -15.26 -0.93
CA GLU A 105 12.65 -15.30 0.52
C GLU A 105 12.24 -13.94 1.11
N ASP A 106 11.84 -13.92 2.36
CA ASP A 106 11.60 -12.69 3.10
C ASP A 106 12.90 -11.87 3.19
N TRP A 107 12.78 -10.54 3.19
CA TRP A 107 13.96 -9.66 3.29
C TRP A 107 13.66 -8.40 4.09
N GLU A 108 14.71 -7.65 4.34
CA GLU A 108 14.64 -6.41 5.11
C GLU A 108 15.40 -5.30 4.39
N LEU A 109 14.84 -4.09 4.39
CA LEU A 109 15.51 -2.87 3.92
C LEU A 109 15.57 -1.87 5.05
N VAL A 110 16.72 -1.21 5.16
CA VAL A 110 16.93 -0.12 6.11
C VAL A 110 17.35 1.12 5.33
N GLU A 111 16.60 2.19 5.48
CA GLU A 111 16.84 3.46 4.80
C GLU A 111 16.94 4.58 5.83
N LEU A 112 17.62 5.67 5.45
CA LEU A 112 17.61 6.92 6.20
C LEU A 112 16.63 7.87 5.51
N ASP A 113 15.53 8.17 6.19
CA ASP A 113 14.58 9.18 5.75
C ASP A 113 14.71 10.39 6.64
N LYS A 114 15.21 11.51 6.07
CA LYS A 114 15.46 12.77 6.81
C LYS A 114 16.32 12.57 8.09
N GLY A 115 17.31 11.70 8.01
CA GLY A 115 18.19 11.39 9.14
C GLY A 115 17.62 10.41 10.15
N VAL A 116 16.41 9.89 9.93
CA VAL A 116 15.78 8.89 10.78
C VAL A 116 15.78 7.54 10.08
N GLU A 117 16.17 6.49 10.79
CA GLU A 117 16.19 5.14 10.25
C GLU A 117 14.76 4.63 10.06
N LYS A 118 14.45 4.19 8.84
CA LYS A 118 13.23 3.48 8.49
C LYS A 118 13.58 2.05 8.14
N ARG A 119 13.07 1.10 8.91
CA ARG A 119 13.29 -0.32 8.71
C ARG A 119 12.02 -0.95 8.17
N GLN A 120 12.12 -1.68 7.06
CA GLN A 120 11.00 -2.39 6.46
C GLN A 120 11.33 -3.88 6.38
N GLN A 121 10.47 -4.70 6.94
CA GLN A 121 10.52 -6.15 6.81
C GLN A 121 9.47 -6.59 5.80
N PHE A 122 9.91 -7.22 4.71
CA PHE A 122 9.04 -7.73 3.66
C PHE A 122 8.84 -9.23 3.84
N LYS A 123 7.59 -9.66 3.88
CA LYS A 123 7.23 -11.05 4.11
C LYS A 123 6.22 -11.55 3.08
N TRP A 124 6.43 -12.75 2.63
CA TRP A 124 5.50 -13.47 1.76
C TRP A 124 4.46 -14.16 2.61
N LEU A 125 3.19 -13.77 2.47
CA LEU A 125 2.08 -14.29 3.27
C LEU A 125 1.18 -15.18 2.43
N THR A 126 0.88 -16.38 2.94
CA THR A 126 -0.15 -17.25 2.38
C THR A 126 -1.53 -16.71 2.73
N GLN A 127 -2.60 -17.25 2.12
CA GLN A 127 -3.97 -16.88 2.49
C GLN A 127 -4.24 -17.14 3.98
N LYS A 128 -3.71 -18.23 4.50
CA LYS A 128 -3.83 -18.56 5.92
C LYS A 128 -3.12 -17.54 6.81
N ASP A 129 -1.92 -17.11 6.42
CA ASP A 129 -1.19 -16.07 7.13
C ASP A 129 -1.98 -14.76 7.14
N ILE A 130 -2.50 -14.34 5.98
CA ILE A 130 -3.30 -13.11 5.84
C ILE A 130 -4.51 -13.15 6.78
N ALA A 131 -5.18 -14.29 6.89
CA ALA A 131 -6.35 -14.44 7.75
C ALA A 131 -6.02 -14.27 9.25
N ASN A 132 -4.78 -14.49 9.65
CA ASN A 132 -4.35 -14.52 11.06
C ASN A 132 -3.47 -13.34 11.50
N VAL A 133 -3.26 -12.35 10.65
CA VAL A 133 -2.45 -11.17 10.99
C VAL A 133 -3.28 -9.89 10.86
N ASP A 134 -2.81 -8.83 11.47
CA ASP A 134 -3.46 -7.52 11.38
C ASP A 134 -2.87 -6.72 10.22
N PHE A 135 -3.75 -6.04 9.50
CA PHE A 135 -3.41 -5.09 8.44
C PHE A 135 -3.92 -3.70 8.75
N LYS A 136 -3.25 -2.69 8.21
CA LYS A 136 -3.78 -1.34 8.14
C LYS A 136 -3.74 -0.84 6.70
N PRO A 137 -4.86 -0.35 6.17
CA PRO A 137 -6.21 -0.37 6.78
C PRO A 137 -6.72 -1.79 7.00
N ALA A 138 -7.49 -2.00 8.05
CA ALA A 138 -7.96 -3.34 8.45
C ALA A 138 -8.78 -4.05 7.35
N LEU A 139 -9.56 -3.30 6.57
CA LEU A 139 -10.39 -3.86 5.51
C LEU A 139 -9.57 -4.50 4.38
N VAL A 140 -8.32 -4.09 4.18
CA VAL A 140 -7.45 -4.64 3.13
C VAL A 140 -7.23 -6.13 3.30
N LYS A 141 -7.17 -6.61 4.53
CA LYS A 141 -7.06 -8.04 4.83
C LYS A 141 -8.12 -8.88 4.10
N ASN A 142 -9.37 -8.49 4.19
CA ASN A 142 -10.46 -9.19 3.52
C ASN A 142 -10.39 -9.06 2.00
N LEU A 143 -9.99 -7.90 1.51
CA LEU A 143 -9.85 -7.65 0.08
C LEU A 143 -8.74 -8.47 -0.55
N LEU A 144 -7.64 -8.72 0.17
CA LEU A 144 -6.56 -9.59 -0.30
C LEU A 144 -6.99 -11.04 -0.48
N LEU A 145 -8.03 -11.48 0.21
CA LEU A 145 -8.62 -12.81 0.05
C LEU A 145 -9.63 -12.88 -1.11
N GLU A 146 -9.91 -11.75 -1.76
CA GLU A 146 -10.93 -11.60 -2.80
C GLU A 146 -10.39 -10.97 -4.08
N LEU A 147 -9.12 -11.23 -4.42
CA LEU A 147 -8.47 -10.60 -5.57
C LEU A 147 -9.04 -11.02 -6.92
N ASP A 148 -9.77 -12.14 -6.98
CA ASP A 148 -10.43 -12.65 -8.18
C ASP A 148 -11.74 -11.93 -8.50
N LYS A 149 -12.28 -11.12 -7.59
CA LYS A 149 -13.50 -10.36 -7.81
C LYS A 149 -13.28 -9.22 -8.80
N PRO A 150 -14.33 -8.79 -9.53
CA PRO A 150 -14.24 -7.64 -10.42
C PRO A 150 -13.80 -6.36 -9.69
N PHE A 151 -13.19 -5.46 -10.45
CA PHE A 151 -12.80 -4.14 -9.93
C PHE A 151 -14.02 -3.44 -9.30
N ARG A 152 -13.79 -2.80 -8.14
CA ARG A 152 -14.85 -2.08 -7.42
C ARG A 152 -14.28 -0.96 -6.57
N VAL A 153 -15.15 -0.02 -6.23
CA VAL A 153 -14.86 1.06 -5.28
C VAL A 153 -15.50 0.69 -3.94
N ILE A 154 -14.72 0.78 -2.87
CA ILE A 154 -15.15 0.42 -1.52
C ILE A 154 -15.01 1.64 -0.63
N THR A 155 -16.06 1.97 0.11
CA THR A 155 -16.05 3.06 1.09
C THR A 155 -15.97 2.48 2.49
N HIS A 156 -15.02 2.95 3.28
CA HIS A 156 -14.86 2.61 4.68
C HIS A 156 -14.89 3.87 5.53
N LYS A 157 -15.70 3.85 6.59
CA LYS A 157 -15.78 4.94 7.55
C LYS A 157 -15.62 4.39 8.96
N ASP A 158 -14.69 4.99 9.71
CA ASP A 158 -14.61 4.75 11.14
C ASP A 158 -15.82 5.38 11.83
N ASN A 159 -16.38 4.67 12.76
CA ASN A 159 -17.48 5.17 13.59
C ASN A 159 -16.96 5.97 14.79
#